data_c195a3e2f69220d976572593d84e6de5
#
_entry.id   c195a3e2f69220d976572593d84e6de5
#
_cell.length_a   1.000
_cell.length_b   1.000
_cell.length_c   1.000
_cell.angle_alpha   90.00
_cell.angle_beta   90.00
_cell.angle_gamma   90.00
#
_symmetry.space_group_name_H-M   'P 1'
#
loop_
_entity.id
_entity.type
_entity.pdbx_description
1 polymer ?
#
loop_
_entity_poly.entity_id
_entity_poly.type
_entity_poly.pdbx_seq_one_letter_code
_entity_poly.pdbx_strand_id
1 'polypeptide(L)'
;MATYNVLTFGAAYGSLLATKLLFGGHKITMVCLPAEIEAFNSEGARVRLPIRGRKEPIELDSRKLPGSLKAAGPGEVNPKDFDLVALAMQEPQYCSPGVRELLDATAKARVPCMSIMNMPPMPYLKRIPHLATDPLKPCFTDAGVWDNFDPELVTLCSPDPQAIRPPGEKINVLQVTLPTNFKVARFGAEAPTAILRQMQADIEAVRYDPGDGAIDLPVKLKVHDSIFVPLAKWAMLLTGNYRCVTPERAIDIKDAVHNDLAASRSVFNWVLGVCEKLGASPNDLVPFEKYAAAANDLVRPSSAARALFNGATNIERTDRLVQTIAAQYGMRNPIVDQTVATVDARLAVNRKAAAA
;
A
#
# COMPACT_ATOMS: atom_id res chain seq x y z
N MET A 1 17.22 17.29 14.75
CA MET A 1 16.44 16.11 14.30
C MET A 1 17.39 15.19 13.54
N ALA A 2 17.28 13.89 13.70
CA ALA A 2 18.09 12.94 12.91
C ALA A 2 17.60 12.93 11.47
N THR A 3 18.51 12.97 10.50
CA THR A 3 18.19 12.82 9.08
C THR A 3 18.41 11.37 8.66
N TYR A 4 17.39 10.74 8.09
CA TYR A 4 17.45 9.36 7.64
C TYR A 4 17.59 9.28 6.12
N ASN A 5 18.33 8.27 5.66
CA ASN A 5 18.39 7.85 4.25
C ASN A 5 17.34 6.76 4.03
N VAL A 6 16.37 7.00 3.15
CA VAL A 6 15.27 6.08 2.87
C VAL A 6 15.33 5.62 1.43
N LEU A 7 15.38 4.31 1.22
CA LEU A 7 15.20 3.70 -0.09
C LEU A 7 13.72 3.39 -0.31
N THR A 8 13.16 3.82 -1.43
CA THR A 8 11.76 3.57 -1.75
C THR A 8 11.65 2.76 -3.04
N PHE A 9 11.01 1.60 -2.98
CA PHE A 9 10.69 0.80 -4.16
C PHE A 9 9.35 1.28 -4.75
N GLY A 10 9.37 1.78 -5.98
CA GLY A 10 8.19 2.26 -6.69
C GLY A 10 7.91 3.75 -6.49
N ALA A 11 7.52 4.40 -7.57
CA ALA A 11 7.39 5.85 -7.65
C ALA A 11 5.97 6.40 -7.42
N ALA A 12 4.92 5.59 -7.47
CA ALA A 12 3.55 6.08 -7.27
C ALA A 12 3.29 6.45 -5.79
N TYR A 13 2.99 5.47 -4.93
CA TYR A 13 2.87 5.74 -3.49
C TYR A 13 4.19 6.20 -2.86
N GLY A 14 5.32 5.77 -3.46
CA GLY A 14 6.66 6.20 -3.05
C GLY A 14 6.85 7.71 -3.12
N SER A 15 6.40 8.39 -4.18
CA SER A 15 6.53 9.84 -4.28
C SER A 15 5.66 10.60 -3.27
N LEU A 16 4.48 10.07 -2.89
CA LEU A 16 3.64 10.65 -1.85
C LEU A 16 4.34 10.57 -0.48
N LEU A 17 4.82 9.38 -0.10
CA LEU A 17 5.57 9.22 1.15
C LEU A 17 6.86 10.05 1.14
N ALA A 18 7.64 9.97 0.05
CA ALA A 18 8.87 10.73 -0.13
C ALA A 18 8.64 12.22 0.10
N THR A 19 7.64 12.82 -0.54
CA THR A 19 7.31 14.24 -0.39
C THR A 19 7.04 14.60 1.08
N LYS A 20 6.36 13.72 1.84
CA LYS A 20 6.11 13.95 3.27
C LYS A 20 7.40 13.88 4.10
N LEU A 21 8.30 12.95 3.79
CA LEU A 21 9.58 12.79 4.47
C LEU A 21 10.58 13.91 4.13
N LEU A 22 10.55 14.44 2.90
CA LEU A 22 11.40 15.56 2.48
C LEU A 22 11.17 16.81 3.32
N PHE A 23 9.96 17.05 3.82
CA PHE A 23 9.70 18.15 4.74
C PHE A 23 10.49 18.02 6.07
N GLY A 24 10.73 16.80 6.54
CA GLY A 24 11.56 16.49 7.71
C GLY A 24 13.06 16.55 7.42
N GLY A 25 13.48 16.92 6.21
CA GLY A 25 14.89 16.99 5.82
C GLY A 25 15.51 15.62 5.49
N HIS A 26 14.72 14.55 5.36
CA HIS A 26 15.23 13.23 5.04
C HIS A 26 15.72 13.11 3.59
N LYS A 27 16.58 12.14 3.32
CA LYS A 27 17.13 11.86 1.99
C LYS A 27 16.45 10.62 1.42
N ILE A 28 15.86 10.75 0.24
CA ILE A 28 15.08 9.69 -0.38
C ILE A 28 15.73 9.28 -1.71
N THR A 29 15.93 7.98 -1.89
CA THR A 29 16.26 7.39 -3.18
C THR A 29 15.10 6.51 -3.62
N MET A 30 14.51 6.81 -4.79
CA MET A 30 13.43 6.00 -5.36
C MET A 30 13.96 5.06 -6.41
N VAL A 31 13.66 3.78 -6.28
CA VAL A 31 13.88 2.77 -7.33
C VAL A 31 12.64 2.70 -8.21
N CYS A 32 12.81 2.99 -9.49
CA CYS A 32 11.71 3.11 -10.44
C CYS A 32 12.14 2.79 -11.88
N LEU A 33 11.22 2.91 -12.82
CA LEU A 33 11.46 2.62 -14.23
C LEU A 33 12.35 3.68 -14.89
N PRO A 34 13.08 3.36 -15.97
CA PRO A 34 14.01 4.30 -16.65
C PRO A 34 13.38 5.66 -16.98
N ALA A 35 12.17 5.67 -17.55
CA ALA A 35 11.46 6.92 -17.87
C ALA A 35 11.09 7.74 -16.62
N GLU A 36 10.83 7.07 -15.49
CA GLU A 36 10.59 7.72 -14.21
C GLU A 36 11.88 8.30 -13.64
N ILE A 37 13.00 7.58 -13.73
CA ILE A 37 14.32 8.04 -13.25
C ILE A 37 14.67 9.40 -13.87
N GLU A 38 14.55 9.51 -15.20
CA GLU A 38 14.82 10.75 -15.91
C GLU A 38 13.93 11.89 -15.42
N ALA A 39 12.62 11.66 -15.36
CA ALA A 39 11.64 12.67 -14.94
C ALA A 39 11.87 13.15 -13.49
N PHE A 40 12.12 12.22 -12.54
CA PHE A 40 12.34 12.60 -11.15
C PHE A 40 13.68 13.30 -10.91
N ASN A 41 14.74 12.90 -11.59
CA ASN A 41 16.06 13.51 -11.44
C ASN A 41 16.13 14.90 -12.10
N SER A 42 15.44 15.11 -13.22
CA SER A 42 15.44 16.40 -13.93
C SER A 42 14.45 17.41 -13.36
N GLU A 43 13.23 16.96 -12.98
CA GLU A 43 12.11 17.84 -12.63
C GLU A 43 11.61 17.66 -11.18
N GLY A 44 12.08 16.64 -10.44
CA GLY A 44 11.59 16.28 -9.13
C GLY A 44 10.22 15.61 -9.15
N ALA A 45 9.70 15.28 -7.98
CA ALA A 45 8.33 14.80 -7.78
C ALA A 45 7.39 16.00 -7.60
N ARG A 46 6.20 15.90 -8.20
CA ARG A 46 5.11 16.85 -8.03
C ARG A 46 3.90 16.11 -7.44
N VAL A 47 3.50 16.53 -6.25
CA VAL A 47 2.37 15.91 -5.54
C VAL A 47 1.30 16.95 -5.28
N ARG A 48 0.11 16.72 -5.86
CA ARG A 48 -1.07 17.58 -5.66
C ARG A 48 -1.92 17.04 -4.52
N LEU A 49 -2.14 17.88 -3.51
CA LEU A 49 -2.88 17.54 -2.30
C LEU A 49 -4.16 18.39 -2.21
N PRO A 50 -5.36 17.77 -2.09
CA PRO A 50 -6.57 18.49 -1.78
C PRO A 50 -6.49 18.99 -0.33
N ILE A 51 -6.82 20.28 -0.12
CA ILE A 51 -6.83 20.91 1.19
C ILE A 51 -8.27 21.27 1.53
N ARG A 52 -8.69 20.92 2.75
CA ARG A 52 -10.04 21.24 3.23
C ARG A 52 -10.27 22.76 3.18
N GLY A 53 -11.35 23.18 2.55
CA GLY A 53 -11.71 24.61 2.39
C GLY A 53 -11.09 25.30 1.19
N ARG A 54 -10.24 24.63 0.40
CA ARG A 54 -9.71 25.12 -0.88
C ARG A 54 -10.40 24.43 -2.05
N LYS A 55 -10.68 25.16 -3.13
CA LYS A 55 -11.22 24.60 -4.36
C LYS A 55 -10.15 23.83 -5.14
N GLU A 56 -8.95 24.39 -5.23
CA GLU A 56 -7.84 23.81 -5.97
C GLU A 56 -6.88 23.09 -5.02
N PRO A 57 -6.34 21.96 -5.44
CA PRO A 57 -5.28 21.28 -4.70
C PRO A 57 -4.01 22.13 -4.70
N ILE A 58 -3.22 22.04 -3.64
CA ILE A 58 -1.86 22.59 -3.65
C ILE A 58 -0.91 21.62 -4.32
N GLU A 59 0.05 22.12 -5.10
CA GLU A 59 1.12 21.32 -5.70
C GLU A 59 2.41 21.51 -4.88
N LEU A 60 2.96 20.38 -4.43
CA LEU A 60 4.24 20.30 -3.74
C LEU A 60 5.32 19.88 -4.75
N ASP A 61 6.36 20.69 -4.90
CA ASP A 61 7.55 20.39 -5.71
C ASP A 61 8.66 19.90 -4.79
N SER A 62 9.11 18.63 -4.94
CA SER A 62 10.13 18.02 -4.10
C SER A 62 11.45 18.79 -4.08
N ARG A 63 11.78 19.54 -5.15
CA ARG A 63 13.01 20.34 -5.24
C ARG A 63 13.01 21.58 -4.38
N LYS A 64 11.82 21.97 -3.86
CA LYS A 64 11.64 23.13 -2.98
C LYS A 64 11.54 22.74 -1.51
N LEU A 65 11.71 21.45 -1.20
CA LEU A 65 11.59 20.91 0.14
C LEU A 65 12.99 20.78 0.79
N PRO A 66 13.07 20.78 2.15
CA PRO A 66 14.35 20.73 2.88
C PRO A 66 15.20 19.49 2.61
N GLY A 67 14.58 18.33 2.35
CA GLY A 67 15.26 17.08 2.05
C GLY A 67 15.72 16.96 0.61
N SER A 68 16.24 15.80 0.24
CA SER A 68 16.70 15.54 -1.13
C SER A 68 16.06 14.29 -1.72
N LEU A 69 15.67 14.35 -3.00
CA LEU A 69 15.12 13.25 -3.76
C LEU A 69 16.05 12.88 -4.91
N LYS A 70 16.35 11.57 -5.02
CA LYS A 70 17.07 10.97 -6.14
C LYS A 70 16.27 9.76 -6.64
N ALA A 71 16.28 9.53 -7.95
CA ALA A 71 15.75 8.32 -8.56
C ALA A 71 16.89 7.49 -9.15
N ALA A 72 16.78 6.17 -9.10
CA ALA A 72 17.79 5.22 -9.53
C ALA A 72 17.17 3.93 -10.04
N GLY A 73 17.90 3.16 -10.83
CA GLY A 73 17.56 1.79 -11.18
C GLY A 73 17.89 0.81 -10.05
N PRO A 74 17.29 -0.40 -10.07
CA PRO A 74 17.50 -1.39 -9.00
C PRO A 74 18.95 -1.87 -8.87
N GLY A 75 19.75 -1.83 -9.94
CA GLY A 75 21.18 -2.20 -9.93
C GLY A 75 22.12 -1.07 -9.50
N GLU A 76 21.60 0.14 -9.23
CA GLU A 76 22.41 1.33 -8.97
C GLU A 76 22.46 1.72 -7.49
N VAL A 77 21.81 0.94 -6.61
CA VAL A 77 21.68 1.23 -5.19
C VAL A 77 22.22 0.08 -4.34
N ASN A 78 22.85 0.42 -3.22
CA ASN A 78 23.27 -0.55 -2.22
C ASN A 78 22.38 -0.40 -0.98
N PRO A 79 21.59 -1.43 -0.59
CA PRO A 79 20.70 -1.34 0.56
C PRO A 79 21.38 -0.95 1.88
N LYS A 80 22.65 -1.27 2.06
CA LYS A 80 23.43 -0.93 3.27
C LYS A 80 23.61 0.57 3.51
N ASP A 81 23.36 1.40 2.49
CA ASP A 81 23.50 2.85 2.58
C ASP A 81 22.24 3.52 3.14
N PHE A 82 21.21 2.73 3.51
CA PHE A 82 19.91 3.24 3.94
C PHE A 82 19.55 2.78 5.36
N ASP A 83 18.84 3.66 6.07
CA ASP A 83 18.33 3.41 7.42
C ASP A 83 16.98 2.68 7.40
N LEU A 84 16.20 2.86 6.33
CA LEU A 84 14.89 2.27 6.14
C LEU A 84 14.63 2.02 4.65
N VAL A 85 13.94 0.94 4.34
CA VAL A 85 13.39 0.66 3.00
C VAL A 85 11.87 0.75 3.04
N ALA A 86 11.28 1.56 2.17
CA ALA A 86 9.83 1.63 1.93
C ALA A 86 9.48 0.80 0.69
N LEU A 87 8.78 -0.31 0.87
CA LEU A 87 8.33 -1.19 -0.20
C LEU A 87 6.96 -0.72 -0.71
N ALA A 88 6.94 0.17 -1.72
CA ALA A 88 5.75 0.86 -2.22
C ALA A 88 5.29 0.36 -3.61
N MET A 89 5.50 -0.91 -3.88
CA MET A 89 5.01 -1.61 -5.08
C MET A 89 3.90 -2.60 -4.71
N GLN A 90 3.16 -3.06 -5.71
CA GLN A 90 2.24 -4.20 -5.53
C GLN A 90 3.01 -5.52 -5.48
N GLU A 91 2.47 -6.51 -4.78
CA GLU A 91 3.11 -7.81 -4.54
C GLU A 91 3.74 -8.45 -5.79
N PRO A 92 3.06 -8.54 -6.96
CA PRO A 92 3.65 -9.18 -8.13
C PRO A 92 4.90 -8.48 -8.68
N GLN A 93 5.07 -7.19 -8.43
CA GLN A 93 6.20 -6.42 -8.94
C GLN A 93 7.53 -6.78 -8.28
N TYR A 94 7.48 -7.34 -7.06
CA TYR A 94 8.70 -7.82 -6.37
C TYR A 94 9.33 -9.05 -7.01
N CYS A 95 8.62 -9.72 -7.92
CA CYS A 95 9.15 -10.84 -8.70
C CYS A 95 9.85 -10.39 -10.00
N SER A 96 9.80 -9.09 -10.33
CA SER A 96 10.39 -8.57 -11.57
C SER A 96 11.93 -8.60 -11.52
N PRO A 97 12.59 -8.87 -12.68
CA PRO A 97 14.05 -8.83 -12.76
C PRO A 97 14.62 -7.50 -12.27
N GLY A 98 15.75 -7.54 -11.59
CA GLY A 98 16.39 -6.40 -10.94
C GLY A 98 15.75 -6.03 -9.60
N VAL A 99 14.40 -5.97 -9.52
CA VAL A 99 13.69 -5.70 -8.27
C VAL A 99 13.83 -6.86 -7.29
N ARG A 100 13.70 -8.10 -7.78
CA ARG A 100 13.88 -9.32 -6.98
C ARG A 100 15.29 -9.38 -6.37
N GLU A 101 16.31 -9.13 -7.17
CA GLU A 101 17.71 -9.16 -6.73
C GLU A 101 17.99 -8.07 -5.67
N LEU A 102 17.44 -6.87 -5.88
CA LEU A 102 17.57 -5.78 -4.92
C LEU A 102 16.80 -6.09 -3.63
N LEU A 103 15.62 -6.70 -3.72
CA LEU A 103 14.84 -7.13 -2.56
C LEU A 103 15.61 -8.17 -1.73
N ASP A 104 16.22 -9.16 -2.37
CA ASP A 104 17.07 -10.15 -1.72
C ASP A 104 18.32 -9.53 -1.07
N ALA A 105 18.97 -8.58 -1.76
CA ALA A 105 20.08 -7.82 -1.21
C ALA A 105 19.66 -7.00 0.01
N THR A 106 18.44 -6.45 0.00
CA THR A 106 17.86 -5.71 1.15
C THR A 106 17.68 -6.62 2.37
N ALA A 107 17.13 -7.81 2.16
CA ALA A 107 16.99 -8.81 3.22
C ALA A 107 18.33 -9.22 3.81
N LYS A 108 19.33 -9.52 2.95
CA LYS A 108 20.70 -9.88 3.37
C LYS A 108 21.41 -8.74 4.11
N ALA A 109 21.15 -7.51 3.74
CA ALA A 109 21.68 -6.32 4.43
C ALA A 109 21.00 -6.06 5.78
N ARG A 110 19.88 -6.75 6.08
CA ARG A 110 19.08 -6.61 7.32
C ARG A 110 18.58 -5.18 7.54
N VAL A 111 18.28 -4.45 6.47
CA VAL A 111 17.71 -3.12 6.56
C VAL A 111 16.22 -3.23 6.90
N PRO A 112 15.70 -2.46 7.87
CA PRO A 112 14.29 -2.47 8.19
C PRO A 112 13.42 -2.10 7.00
N CYS A 113 12.30 -2.83 6.78
CA CYS A 113 11.42 -2.65 5.64
C CYS A 113 10.00 -2.32 6.08
N MET A 114 9.48 -1.15 5.66
CA MET A 114 8.08 -0.77 5.79
C MET A 114 7.37 -1.04 4.46
N SER A 115 6.52 -2.06 4.42
CA SER A 115 5.77 -2.37 3.20
C SER A 115 4.48 -1.56 3.11
N ILE A 116 4.34 -0.78 2.03
CA ILE A 116 3.14 0.00 1.72
C ILE A 116 2.32 -0.82 0.71
N MET A 117 1.61 -1.82 1.20
CA MET A 117 0.94 -2.84 0.39
C MET A 117 -0.44 -3.17 0.97
N ASN A 118 -1.37 -3.59 0.10
CA ASN A 118 -2.64 -4.15 0.57
C ASN A 118 -2.48 -5.61 1.04
N MET A 119 -1.59 -6.34 0.38
CA MET A 119 -1.25 -7.71 0.73
C MET A 119 -0.02 -7.70 1.65
N PRO A 120 -0.14 -8.12 2.92
CA PRO A 120 1.00 -8.16 3.83
C PRO A 120 2.10 -9.09 3.30
N PRO A 121 3.37 -8.70 3.37
CA PRO A 121 4.47 -9.60 3.04
C PRO A 121 4.55 -10.78 4.01
N MET A 122 5.04 -11.92 3.54
CA MET A 122 5.11 -13.16 4.33
C MET A 122 5.81 -12.99 5.69
N PRO A 123 6.95 -12.27 5.82
CA PRO A 123 7.59 -12.06 7.12
C PRO A 123 6.70 -11.29 8.11
N TYR A 124 5.85 -10.37 7.64
CA TYR A 124 4.88 -9.71 8.51
C TYR A 124 3.80 -10.68 9.01
N LEU A 125 3.27 -11.53 8.14
CA LEU A 125 2.28 -12.55 8.52
C LEU A 125 2.84 -13.54 9.56
N LYS A 126 4.13 -13.86 9.52
CA LYS A 126 4.83 -14.69 10.52
C LYS A 126 4.84 -14.07 11.93
N ARG A 127 4.59 -12.77 12.06
CA ARG A 127 4.49 -12.09 13.37
C ARG A 127 3.12 -12.26 14.03
N ILE A 128 2.12 -12.75 13.28
CA ILE A 128 0.77 -12.96 13.81
C ILE A 128 0.75 -14.28 14.60
N PRO A 129 0.45 -14.26 15.92
CA PRO A 129 0.46 -15.47 16.74
C PRO A 129 -0.49 -16.54 16.19
N HIS A 130 -0.04 -17.79 16.20
CA HIS A 130 -0.83 -18.97 15.81
C HIS A 130 -1.30 -19.02 14.35
N LEU A 131 -0.87 -18.10 13.48
CA LEU A 131 -1.17 -18.14 12.06
C LEU A 131 -0.21 -19.09 11.34
N ALA A 132 -0.73 -20.16 10.72
CA ALA A 132 0.05 -21.00 9.84
C ALA A 132 0.30 -20.28 8.50
N THR A 133 1.57 -20.00 8.18
CA THR A 133 1.92 -19.23 6.99
C THR A 133 2.20 -20.09 5.74
N ASP A 134 2.55 -21.36 5.90
CA ASP A 134 2.79 -22.24 4.75
C ASP A 134 1.58 -22.40 3.81
N PRO A 135 0.33 -22.55 4.29
CA PRO A 135 -0.85 -22.60 3.44
C PRO A 135 -1.10 -21.31 2.66
N LEU A 136 -0.46 -20.19 3.05
CA LEU A 136 -0.64 -18.88 2.41
C LEU A 136 0.26 -18.67 1.19
N LYS A 137 1.33 -19.47 1.04
CA LYS A 137 2.29 -19.33 -0.08
C LYS A 137 1.63 -19.31 -1.47
N PRO A 138 0.60 -20.14 -1.77
CA PRO A 138 -0.08 -20.10 -3.07
C PRO A 138 -0.89 -18.81 -3.34
N CYS A 139 -1.06 -17.94 -2.35
CA CYS A 139 -1.70 -16.63 -2.53
C CYS A 139 -0.74 -15.60 -3.14
N PHE A 140 0.57 -15.82 -3.05
CA PHE A 140 1.62 -14.94 -3.59
C PHE A 140 1.99 -15.33 -5.01
N THR A 141 2.45 -14.35 -5.79
CA THR A 141 3.01 -14.60 -7.13
C THR A 141 4.26 -15.49 -7.03
N ASP A 142 5.15 -15.15 -6.09
CA ASP A 142 6.27 -15.98 -5.66
C ASP A 142 6.55 -15.68 -4.18
N ALA A 143 6.15 -16.57 -3.30
CA ALA A 143 6.40 -16.43 -1.86
C ALA A 143 7.90 -16.46 -1.51
N GLY A 144 8.73 -17.08 -2.35
CA GLY A 144 10.17 -17.23 -2.12
C GLY A 144 10.94 -15.90 -2.10
N VAL A 145 10.39 -14.83 -2.65
CA VAL A 145 11.02 -13.49 -2.58
C VAL A 145 11.14 -12.96 -1.14
N TRP A 146 10.38 -13.55 -0.19
CA TRP A 146 10.33 -13.15 1.22
C TRP A 146 11.15 -14.06 2.16
N ASP A 147 11.76 -15.14 1.66
CA ASP A 147 12.34 -16.18 2.52
C ASP A 147 13.52 -15.69 3.36
N ASN A 148 14.31 -14.74 2.87
CA ASN A 148 15.51 -14.23 3.55
C ASN A 148 15.21 -13.07 4.52
N PHE A 149 13.96 -12.64 4.65
CA PHE A 149 13.59 -11.53 5.53
C PHE A 149 13.42 -11.97 6.98
N ASP A 150 13.99 -11.19 7.90
CA ASP A 150 13.72 -11.31 9.33
C ASP A 150 12.35 -10.67 9.65
N PRO A 151 11.40 -11.43 10.22
CA PRO A 151 10.08 -10.91 10.61
C PRO A 151 10.14 -9.68 11.55
N GLU A 152 11.18 -9.58 12.39
CA GLU A 152 11.35 -8.46 13.32
C GLU A 152 11.66 -7.13 12.60
N LEU A 153 12.22 -7.22 11.38
CA LEU A 153 12.63 -6.09 10.54
C LEU A 153 11.66 -5.78 9.41
N VAL A 154 10.47 -6.39 9.39
CA VAL A 154 9.45 -6.08 8.37
C VAL A 154 8.16 -5.65 9.04
N THR A 155 7.62 -4.52 8.59
CA THR A 155 6.32 -4.04 9.03
C THR A 155 5.39 -3.72 7.86
N LEU A 156 4.10 -3.59 8.17
CA LEU A 156 3.05 -3.26 7.21
C LEU A 156 2.54 -1.85 7.43
N CYS A 157 2.44 -1.12 6.33
CA CYS A 157 1.80 0.17 6.23
C CYS A 157 0.59 0.07 5.28
N SER A 158 -0.59 0.35 5.77
CA SER A 158 -1.81 0.36 4.95
C SER A 158 -1.77 1.56 3.99
N PRO A 159 -1.91 1.36 2.66
CA PRO A 159 -1.95 2.43 1.66
C PRO A 159 -3.36 3.05 1.61
N ASP A 160 -3.78 3.70 2.71
CA ASP A 160 -5.11 4.29 2.84
C ASP A 160 -5.31 5.55 1.98
N PRO A 161 -4.30 6.43 1.77
CA PRO A 161 -4.44 7.54 0.82
C PRO A 161 -4.77 7.02 -0.59
N GLN A 162 -5.71 7.68 -1.27
CA GLN A 162 -5.98 7.38 -2.67
C GLN A 162 -5.26 8.41 -3.54
N ALA A 163 -4.50 7.92 -4.52
CA ALA A 163 -3.77 8.77 -5.43
C ALA A 163 -3.75 8.16 -6.84
N ILE A 164 -3.68 9.02 -7.84
CA ILE A 164 -3.60 8.64 -9.25
C ILE A 164 -2.52 9.44 -9.95
N ARG A 165 -1.99 8.90 -11.04
CA ARG A 165 -1.29 9.69 -12.05
C ARG A 165 -2.36 10.23 -13.02
N PRO A 166 -2.55 11.55 -13.11
CA PRO A 166 -3.59 12.10 -13.98
C PRO A 166 -3.28 11.80 -15.45
N PRO A 167 -4.26 11.38 -16.25
CA PRO A 167 -4.06 11.16 -17.68
C PRO A 167 -3.57 12.43 -18.38
N GLY A 168 -2.58 12.31 -19.27
CA GLY A 168 -2.01 13.44 -20.02
C GLY A 168 -0.98 14.27 -19.26
N GLU A 169 -0.79 14.01 -17.96
CA GLU A 169 0.25 14.67 -17.17
C GLU A 169 1.60 13.91 -17.25
N LYS A 170 2.67 14.60 -16.85
CA LYS A 170 3.99 13.97 -16.76
C LYS A 170 4.02 12.84 -15.73
N ILE A 171 4.89 11.84 -15.94
CA ILE A 171 4.99 10.63 -15.12
C ILE A 171 5.38 10.91 -13.66
N ASN A 172 6.02 12.05 -13.39
CA ASN A 172 6.42 12.51 -12.05
C ASN A 172 5.33 13.29 -11.30
N VAL A 173 4.12 13.42 -11.87
CA VAL A 173 2.97 14.08 -11.24
C VAL A 173 2.07 13.05 -10.58
N LEU A 174 1.74 13.26 -9.30
CA LEU A 174 0.79 12.45 -8.54
C LEU A 174 -0.33 13.35 -7.99
N GLN A 175 -1.57 12.96 -8.20
CA GLN A 175 -2.76 13.62 -7.66
C GLN A 175 -3.35 12.76 -6.54
N VAL A 176 -3.38 13.29 -5.32
CA VAL A 176 -4.11 12.67 -4.20
C VAL A 176 -5.60 12.99 -4.35
N THR A 177 -6.43 11.97 -4.32
CA THR A 177 -7.90 12.08 -4.44
C THR A 177 -8.60 11.89 -3.09
N LEU A 178 -8.03 11.08 -2.19
CA LEU A 178 -8.53 10.90 -0.83
C LEU A 178 -7.34 11.03 0.14
N PRO A 179 -7.21 12.15 0.88
CA PRO A 179 -6.03 12.46 1.68
C PRO A 179 -6.11 11.85 3.10
N THR A 180 -6.32 10.55 3.20
CA THR A 180 -6.24 9.79 4.47
C THR A 180 -4.79 9.56 4.89
N ASN A 181 -4.55 9.10 6.11
CA ASN A 181 -3.22 8.87 6.64
C ASN A 181 -2.70 7.48 6.29
N PHE A 182 -1.38 7.37 6.12
CA PHE A 182 -0.68 6.09 6.19
C PHE A 182 -0.75 5.55 7.62
N LYS A 183 -1.16 4.31 7.78
CA LYS A 183 -1.21 3.62 9.07
C LYS A 183 -0.19 2.49 9.06
N VAL A 184 0.86 2.64 9.82
CA VAL A 184 1.94 1.65 9.90
C VAL A 184 1.95 0.99 11.28
N ALA A 185 2.10 -0.33 11.31
CA ALA A 185 2.35 -1.06 12.54
C ALA A 185 3.81 -0.88 12.98
N ARG A 186 4.06 -0.96 14.29
CA ARG A 186 5.43 -1.02 14.80
C ARG A 186 6.18 -2.23 14.20
N PHE A 187 7.51 -2.15 14.14
CA PHE A 187 8.35 -3.32 13.91
C PHE A 187 8.31 -4.28 15.11
N GLY A 188 8.79 -5.50 14.96
CA GLY A 188 9.06 -6.36 16.09
C GLY A 188 10.20 -5.79 16.95
N ALA A 189 11.25 -5.29 16.30
CA ALA A 189 12.37 -4.64 16.94
C ALA A 189 12.07 -3.17 17.29
N GLU A 190 12.61 -2.69 18.44
CA GLU A 190 12.36 -1.32 18.91
C GLU A 190 13.13 -0.25 18.13
N ALA A 191 14.40 -0.53 17.77
CA ALA A 191 15.23 0.45 17.08
C ALA A 191 14.62 0.95 15.74
N PRO A 192 14.16 0.09 14.82
CA PRO A 192 13.47 0.55 13.60
C PRO A 192 12.10 1.17 13.89
N THR A 193 11.42 0.78 14.97
CA THR A 193 10.18 1.44 15.41
C THR A 193 10.44 2.89 15.80
N ALA A 194 11.55 3.17 16.48
CA ALA A 194 11.95 4.52 16.84
C ALA A 194 12.20 5.41 15.60
N ILE A 195 12.75 4.85 14.51
CA ILE A 195 12.89 5.55 13.22
C ILE A 195 11.51 5.99 12.70
N LEU A 196 10.52 5.07 12.67
CA LEU A 196 9.15 5.40 12.21
C LEU A 196 8.49 6.48 13.08
N ARG A 197 8.67 6.40 14.42
CA ARG A 197 8.11 7.40 15.34
C ARG A 197 8.75 8.78 15.14
N GLN A 198 10.06 8.83 14.87
CA GLN A 198 10.72 10.08 14.53
C GLN A 198 10.18 10.65 13.22
N MET A 199 10.05 9.83 12.15
CA MET A 199 9.48 10.25 10.89
C MET A 199 8.02 10.73 11.04
N GLN A 200 7.21 10.08 11.88
CA GLN A 200 5.87 10.55 12.22
C GLN A 200 5.94 11.95 12.84
N ALA A 201 6.78 12.15 13.85
CA ALA A 201 6.92 13.43 14.53
C ALA A 201 7.38 14.54 13.56
N ASP A 202 8.34 14.23 12.69
CA ASP A 202 8.83 15.17 11.69
C ASP A 202 7.76 15.59 10.71
N ILE A 203 6.94 14.64 10.21
CA ILE A 203 5.81 14.93 9.31
C ILE A 203 4.70 15.71 10.03
N GLU A 204 4.43 15.43 11.30
CA GLU A 204 3.41 16.13 12.10
C GLU A 204 3.77 17.57 12.43
N ALA A 205 5.06 17.83 12.60
CA ALA A 205 5.59 19.17 12.88
C ALA A 205 5.53 20.12 11.68
N VAL A 206 5.39 19.60 10.45
CA VAL A 206 5.40 20.40 9.22
C VAL A 206 4.24 21.40 9.21
N ARG A 207 4.60 22.67 8.91
CA ARG A 207 3.66 23.71 8.48
C ARG A 207 4.14 24.22 7.13
N TYR A 208 3.24 24.27 6.18
CA TYR A 208 3.53 24.68 4.80
C TYR A 208 2.81 25.99 4.47
N ASP A 209 3.55 26.97 3.97
CA ASP A 209 2.97 28.22 3.50
C ASP A 209 2.91 28.23 1.96
N PRO A 210 1.73 28.12 1.37
CA PRO A 210 1.55 28.25 -0.09
C PRO A 210 1.54 29.70 -0.57
N GLY A 211 1.78 30.70 0.30
CA GLY A 211 1.80 32.13 0.00
C GLY A 211 0.65 32.95 0.60
N ASP A 212 -0.26 32.29 1.32
CA ASP A 212 -1.43 32.91 1.97
C ASP A 212 -1.60 32.48 3.44
N GLY A 213 -0.51 32.01 4.04
CA GLY A 213 -0.44 31.58 5.44
C GLY A 213 -0.15 30.11 5.63
N ALA A 214 0.44 29.81 6.77
CA ALA A 214 0.87 28.45 7.11
C ALA A 214 -0.31 27.51 7.35
N ILE A 215 -0.32 26.35 6.69
CA ILE A 215 -1.36 25.33 6.80
C ILE A 215 -0.78 23.99 7.29
N ASP A 216 -1.64 23.19 7.89
CA ASP A 216 -1.34 21.79 8.18
C ASP A 216 -1.65 20.93 6.95
N LEU A 217 -0.63 20.18 6.48
CA LEU A 217 -0.79 19.32 5.31
C LEU A 217 -1.47 18.00 5.69
N PRO A 218 -2.47 17.54 4.91
CA PRO A 218 -3.05 16.22 5.08
C PRO A 218 -2.04 15.11 4.73
N VAL A 219 -2.43 13.88 4.92
CA VAL A 219 -1.61 12.68 4.72
C VAL A 219 -0.43 12.64 5.69
N LYS A 220 -0.69 12.12 6.87
CA LYS A 220 0.32 11.88 7.90
C LYS A 220 0.76 10.42 7.88
N LEU A 221 1.92 10.15 8.44
CA LEU A 221 2.33 8.81 8.85
C LEU A 221 1.86 8.61 10.31
N LYS A 222 1.14 7.53 10.59
CA LYS A 222 0.65 7.16 11.91
C LYS A 222 1.20 5.80 12.32
N VAL A 223 2.06 5.77 13.34
CA VAL A 223 2.65 4.55 13.87
C VAL A 223 1.78 3.99 14.99
N HIS A 224 1.38 2.73 14.86
CA HIS A 224 0.51 2.03 15.79
C HIS A 224 1.26 0.89 16.49
N ASP A 225 0.98 0.69 17.78
CA ASP A 225 1.56 -0.43 18.54
C ASP A 225 0.94 -1.77 18.17
N SER A 226 -0.33 -1.77 17.76
CA SER A 226 -1.01 -2.97 17.28
C SER A 226 -0.59 -3.31 15.85
N ILE A 227 -0.20 -4.57 15.64
CA ILE A 227 0.10 -5.12 14.31
C ILE A 227 -1.17 -5.36 13.48
N PHE A 228 -2.35 -5.20 14.05
CA PHE A 228 -3.63 -5.45 13.37
C PHE A 228 -4.23 -4.21 12.72
N VAL A 229 -3.82 -2.99 13.10
CA VAL A 229 -4.37 -1.75 12.54
C VAL A 229 -4.26 -1.68 11.01
N PRO A 230 -3.13 -2.04 10.35
CA PRO A 230 -3.09 -2.05 8.88
C PRO A 230 -3.99 -3.10 8.24
N LEU A 231 -4.31 -4.20 8.96
CA LEU A 231 -5.18 -5.27 8.45
C LEU A 231 -6.66 -4.87 8.38
N ALA A 232 -7.07 -3.80 9.07
CA ALA A 232 -8.42 -3.23 8.94
C ALA A 232 -8.78 -2.89 7.47
N LYS A 233 -7.78 -2.66 6.61
CA LYS A 233 -7.96 -2.46 5.18
C LYS A 233 -8.59 -3.67 4.46
N TRP A 234 -8.37 -4.88 4.95
CA TRP A 234 -8.90 -6.10 4.34
C TRP A 234 -10.41 -6.09 4.19
N ALA A 235 -11.13 -5.59 5.21
CA ALA A 235 -12.58 -5.49 5.15
C ALA A 235 -13.03 -4.60 3.98
N MET A 236 -12.36 -3.48 3.74
CA MET A 236 -12.63 -2.57 2.62
C MET A 236 -12.30 -3.22 1.28
N LEU A 237 -11.17 -3.95 1.20
CA LEU A 237 -10.72 -4.61 -0.02
C LEU A 237 -11.70 -5.70 -0.45
N LEU A 238 -12.13 -6.58 0.46
CA LEU A 238 -13.03 -7.67 0.12
C LEU A 238 -14.45 -7.19 -0.12
N THR A 239 -14.90 -6.13 0.57
CA THR A 239 -16.25 -5.59 0.40
C THR A 239 -16.41 -4.77 -0.89
N GLY A 240 -15.41 -3.96 -1.26
CA GLY A 240 -15.47 -3.07 -2.42
C GLY A 240 -14.51 -3.47 -3.53
N ASN A 241 -13.19 -3.44 -3.25
CA ASN A 241 -12.18 -3.49 -4.29
C ASN A 241 -12.23 -4.76 -5.16
N TYR A 242 -12.35 -5.94 -4.56
CA TYR A 242 -12.41 -7.20 -5.31
C TYR A 242 -13.80 -7.46 -5.89
N ARG A 243 -14.88 -6.97 -5.25
CA ARG A 243 -16.25 -7.05 -5.80
C ARG A 243 -16.49 -6.09 -6.97
N CYS A 244 -15.55 -5.18 -7.27
CA CYS A 244 -15.53 -4.47 -8.56
C CYS A 244 -15.33 -5.38 -9.77
N VAL A 245 -14.81 -6.60 -9.56
CA VAL A 245 -14.59 -7.59 -10.62
C VAL A 245 -15.86 -8.39 -10.79
N THR A 246 -16.60 -8.15 -11.89
CA THR A 246 -17.73 -8.99 -12.30
C THR A 246 -17.32 -9.89 -13.46
N PRO A 247 -18.11 -10.91 -13.82
CA PRO A 247 -17.79 -11.74 -14.98
C PRO A 247 -17.64 -10.93 -16.28
N GLU A 248 -18.45 -9.88 -16.45
CA GLU A 248 -18.57 -9.12 -17.69
C GLU A 248 -17.65 -7.90 -17.74
N ARG A 249 -17.56 -7.16 -16.63
CA ARG A 249 -16.89 -5.85 -16.59
C ARG A 249 -16.38 -5.47 -15.21
N ALA A 250 -15.54 -4.45 -15.16
CA ALA A 250 -15.27 -3.73 -13.93
C ALA A 250 -16.40 -2.76 -13.60
N ILE A 251 -16.81 -2.69 -12.33
CA ILE A 251 -17.75 -1.70 -11.81
C ILE A 251 -17.06 -0.80 -10.79
N ASP A 252 -17.65 0.34 -10.48
CA ASP A 252 -17.10 1.28 -9.49
C ASP A 252 -17.16 0.70 -8.06
N ILE A 253 -16.24 1.14 -7.19
CA ILE A 253 -16.26 0.71 -5.78
C ILE A 253 -17.57 1.13 -5.12
N LYS A 254 -18.07 2.34 -5.41
CA LYS A 254 -19.39 2.79 -4.96
C LYS A 254 -20.48 1.77 -5.27
N ASP A 255 -20.57 1.34 -6.53
CA ASP A 255 -21.60 0.38 -6.98
C ASP A 255 -21.40 -0.99 -6.31
N ALA A 256 -20.15 -1.48 -6.22
CA ALA A 256 -19.83 -2.73 -5.55
C ALA A 256 -20.28 -2.77 -4.09
N VAL A 257 -20.24 -1.60 -3.41
CA VAL A 257 -20.63 -1.47 -2.00
C VAL A 257 -22.12 -1.20 -1.84
N HIS A 258 -22.70 -0.30 -2.66
CA HIS A 258 -24.03 0.24 -2.41
C HIS A 258 -25.17 -0.47 -3.14
N ASN A 259 -24.90 -1.21 -4.23
CA ASN A 259 -25.95 -1.97 -4.91
C ASN A 259 -26.59 -3.07 -4.04
N ASP A 260 -25.82 -3.58 -3.06
CA ASP A 260 -26.32 -4.49 -2.02
C ASP A 260 -25.60 -4.24 -0.71
N LEU A 261 -26.14 -3.31 0.10
CA LEU A 261 -25.58 -2.95 1.41
C LEU A 261 -25.63 -4.09 2.42
N ALA A 262 -26.61 -4.99 2.32
CA ALA A 262 -26.72 -6.13 3.23
C ALA A 262 -25.60 -7.14 2.96
N ALA A 263 -25.36 -7.50 1.71
CA ALA A 263 -24.22 -8.33 1.32
C ALA A 263 -22.89 -7.67 1.67
N SER A 264 -22.75 -6.37 1.42
CA SER A 264 -21.55 -5.59 1.74
C SER A 264 -21.25 -5.60 3.23
N ARG A 265 -22.26 -5.38 4.08
CA ARG A 265 -22.15 -5.45 5.55
C ARG A 265 -21.77 -6.86 6.01
N SER A 266 -22.38 -7.89 5.41
CA SER A 266 -22.08 -9.28 5.73
C SER A 266 -20.61 -9.62 5.47
N VAL A 267 -20.08 -9.27 4.28
CA VAL A 267 -18.67 -9.49 3.94
C VAL A 267 -17.76 -8.69 4.87
N PHE A 268 -18.05 -7.40 5.07
CA PHE A 268 -17.25 -6.52 5.91
C PHE A 268 -17.11 -7.06 7.34
N ASN A 269 -18.25 -7.36 7.98
CA ASN A 269 -18.26 -7.88 9.35
C ASN A 269 -17.62 -9.26 9.46
N TRP A 270 -17.75 -10.09 8.43
CA TRP A 270 -17.07 -11.39 8.40
C TRP A 270 -15.55 -11.20 8.39
N VAL A 271 -15.02 -10.25 7.60
CA VAL A 271 -13.58 -9.95 7.59
C VAL A 271 -13.12 -9.38 8.92
N LEU A 272 -13.92 -8.51 9.57
CA LEU A 272 -13.62 -8.05 10.93
C LEU A 272 -13.48 -9.23 11.90
N GLY A 273 -14.42 -10.20 11.83
CA GLY A 273 -14.35 -11.42 12.61
C GLY A 273 -13.10 -12.26 12.33
N VAL A 274 -12.60 -12.29 11.08
CA VAL A 274 -11.30 -12.92 10.77
C VAL A 274 -10.15 -12.17 11.46
N CYS A 275 -10.13 -10.84 11.39
CA CYS A 275 -9.11 -10.05 12.08
C CYS A 275 -9.13 -10.25 13.60
N GLU A 276 -10.32 -10.32 14.21
CA GLU A 276 -10.49 -10.62 15.65
C GLU A 276 -9.98 -12.01 16.01
N LYS A 277 -10.19 -13.02 15.17
CA LYS A 277 -9.62 -14.36 15.35
C LYS A 277 -8.08 -14.37 15.29
N LEU A 278 -7.49 -13.45 14.53
CA LEU A 278 -6.04 -13.25 14.50
C LEU A 278 -5.52 -12.53 15.74
N GLY A 279 -6.39 -11.87 16.54
CA GLY A 279 -6.01 -11.14 17.74
C GLY A 279 -6.24 -9.62 17.67
N ALA A 280 -6.89 -9.12 16.62
CA ALA A 280 -7.25 -7.71 16.54
C ALA A 280 -8.27 -7.34 17.64
N SER A 281 -8.08 -6.16 18.25
CA SER A 281 -9.08 -5.55 19.09
C SER A 281 -10.09 -4.75 18.25
N PRO A 282 -11.31 -4.48 18.76
CA PRO A 282 -12.26 -3.61 18.08
C PRO A 282 -11.69 -2.22 17.77
N ASN A 283 -10.76 -1.71 18.58
CA ASN A 283 -10.12 -0.41 18.39
C ASN A 283 -9.12 -0.39 17.19
N ASP A 284 -8.66 -1.56 16.76
CA ASP A 284 -7.78 -1.69 15.59
C ASP A 284 -8.56 -1.59 14.28
N LEU A 285 -9.88 -1.78 14.34
CA LEU A 285 -10.76 -1.99 13.20
C LEU A 285 -11.58 -0.73 12.87
N VAL A 286 -12.18 -0.71 11.69
CA VAL A 286 -13.01 0.41 11.22
C VAL A 286 -14.45 -0.06 11.11
N PRO A 287 -15.45 0.70 11.63
CA PRO A 287 -16.86 0.35 11.47
C PRO A 287 -17.31 0.38 10.01
N PHE A 288 -18.25 -0.52 9.64
CA PHE A 288 -18.80 -0.61 8.29
C PHE A 288 -19.39 0.72 7.83
N GLU A 289 -20.13 1.41 8.67
CA GLU A 289 -20.81 2.68 8.36
C GLU A 289 -19.83 3.75 7.88
N LYS A 290 -18.66 3.81 8.52
CA LYS A 290 -17.60 4.76 8.12
C LYS A 290 -17.05 4.43 6.73
N TYR A 291 -16.87 3.14 6.43
CA TYR A 291 -16.44 2.71 5.11
C TYR A 291 -17.51 2.93 4.06
N ALA A 292 -18.75 2.53 4.32
CA ALA A 292 -19.87 2.72 3.39
C ALA A 292 -20.08 4.20 3.04
N ALA A 293 -19.97 5.11 4.04
CA ALA A 293 -20.03 6.55 3.78
C ALA A 293 -18.89 7.01 2.86
N ALA A 294 -17.65 6.59 3.12
CA ALA A 294 -16.50 6.94 2.27
C ALA A 294 -16.58 6.34 0.85
N ALA A 295 -17.22 5.20 0.69
CA ALA A 295 -17.36 4.53 -0.60
C ALA A 295 -18.24 5.31 -1.60
N ASN A 296 -19.10 6.24 -1.14
CA ASN A 296 -19.89 7.09 -2.02
C ASN A 296 -19.03 7.96 -2.96
N ASP A 297 -17.82 8.32 -2.52
CA ASP A 297 -16.88 9.15 -3.29
C ASP A 297 -15.96 8.31 -4.18
N LEU A 298 -16.02 6.97 -4.10
CA LEU A 298 -15.16 6.06 -4.86
C LEU A 298 -15.82 5.66 -6.18
N VAL A 299 -15.97 6.63 -7.08
CA VAL A 299 -16.65 6.52 -8.39
C VAL A 299 -15.74 6.00 -9.51
N ARG A 300 -14.89 5.05 -9.18
CA ARG A 300 -14.01 4.34 -10.14
C ARG A 300 -13.81 2.89 -9.70
N PRO A 301 -13.57 1.97 -10.66
CA PRO A 301 -13.16 0.62 -10.33
C PRO A 301 -11.84 0.59 -9.55
N SER A 302 -11.67 -0.40 -8.70
CA SER A 302 -10.43 -0.60 -7.94
C SER A 302 -9.21 -0.78 -8.86
N SER A 303 -8.00 -0.58 -8.33
CA SER A 303 -6.76 -0.83 -9.07
C SER A 303 -6.66 -2.29 -9.51
N ALA A 304 -7.09 -3.23 -8.68
CA ALA A 304 -7.12 -4.66 -9.00
C ALA A 304 -8.06 -4.94 -10.18
N ALA A 305 -9.30 -4.40 -10.15
CA ALA A 305 -10.25 -4.57 -11.25
C ALA A 305 -9.72 -3.95 -12.54
N ARG A 306 -9.19 -2.72 -12.50
CA ARG A 306 -8.61 -2.09 -13.69
C ARG A 306 -7.45 -2.90 -14.25
N ALA A 307 -6.54 -3.39 -13.42
CA ALA A 307 -5.43 -4.23 -13.86
C ALA A 307 -5.91 -5.51 -14.56
N LEU A 308 -6.88 -6.21 -13.96
CA LEU A 308 -7.45 -7.43 -14.52
C LEU A 308 -8.12 -7.20 -15.87
N PHE A 309 -8.91 -6.15 -16.02
CA PHE A 309 -9.59 -5.84 -17.28
C PHE A 309 -8.66 -5.24 -18.34
N ASN A 310 -7.45 -4.77 -17.93
CA ASN A 310 -6.35 -4.40 -18.82
C ASN A 310 -5.39 -5.57 -19.13
N GLY A 311 -5.76 -6.81 -18.80
CA GLY A 311 -5.01 -8.00 -19.18
C GLY A 311 -3.92 -8.44 -18.20
N ALA A 312 -3.86 -7.90 -16.99
CA ALA A 312 -2.87 -8.33 -15.99
C ALA A 312 -3.00 -9.83 -15.69
N THR A 313 -1.88 -10.53 -15.74
CA THR A 313 -1.79 -11.97 -15.45
C THR A 313 -1.59 -12.27 -13.97
N ASN A 314 -1.18 -11.29 -13.19
CA ASN A 314 -1.03 -11.36 -11.73
C ASN A 314 -1.47 -10.04 -11.10
N ILE A 315 -2.08 -10.12 -9.92
CA ILE A 315 -2.44 -8.99 -9.04
C ILE A 315 -2.19 -9.39 -7.59
N GLU A 316 -2.20 -8.44 -6.66
CA GLU A 316 -2.28 -8.76 -5.23
C GLU A 316 -3.55 -9.56 -4.96
N ARG A 317 -3.42 -10.69 -4.27
CA ARG A 317 -4.51 -11.63 -3.97
C ARG A 317 -4.89 -11.59 -2.49
N THR A 318 -5.15 -10.38 -1.98
CA THR A 318 -5.61 -10.21 -0.59
C THR A 318 -6.96 -10.91 -0.36
N ASP A 319 -7.81 -10.98 -1.38
CA ASP A 319 -9.07 -11.74 -1.36
C ASP A 319 -8.83 -13.22 -1.03
N ARG A 320 -7.95 -13.87 -1.77
CA ARG A 320 -7.57 -15.28 -1.57
C ARG A 320 -6.79 -15.48 -0.27
N LEU A 321 -5.92 -14.53 0.08
CA LEU A 321 -5.17 -14.57 1.33
C LEU A 321 -6.11 -14.60 2.53
N VAL A 322 -7.07 -13.66 2.61
CA VAL A 322 -8.03 -13.59 3.72
C VAL A 322 -8.94 -14.81 3.74
N GLN A 323 -9.40 -15.30 2.58
CA GLN A 323 -10.16 -16.55 2.48
C GLN A 323 -9.37 -17.74 3.04
N THR A 324 -8.09 -17.86 2.67
CA THR A 324 -7.22 -18.96 3.12
C THR A 324 -6.93 -18.87 4.63
N ILE A 325 -6.71 -17.66 5.16
CA ILE A 325 -6.58 -17.42 6.60
C ILE A 325 -7.85 -17.85 7.34
N ALA A 326 -9.02 -17.38 6.87
CA ALA A 326 -10.31 -17.68 7.48
C ALA A 326 -10.60 -19.19 7.54
N ALA A 327 -10.21 -19.91 6.50
CA ALA A 327 -10.38 -21.37 6.44
C ALA A 327 -9.61 -22.10 7.56
N GLN A 328 -8.47 -21.57 8.03
CA GLN A 328 -7.72 -22.14 9.17
C GLN A 328 -8.50 -22.08 10.49
N TYR A 329 -9.44 -21.15 10.58
CA TYR A 329 -10.33 -20.97 11.74
C TYR A 329 -11.75 -21.51 11.49
N GLY A 330 -11.96 -22.30 10.42
CA GLY A 330 -13.27 -22.85 10.07
C GLY A 330 -14.30 -21.81 9.60
N MET A 331 -13.86 -20.59 9.25
CA MET A 331 -14.72 -19.50 8.82
C MET A 331 -14.90 -19.51 7.30
N ARG A 332 -16.15 -19.38 6.83
CA ARG A 332 -16.49 -19.29 5.41
C ARG A 332 -17.51 -18.18 5.15
N ASN A 333 -17.46 -17.59 3.96
CA ASN A 333 -18.46 -16.63 3.48
C ASN A 333 -18.70 -16.89 1.97
N PRO A 334 -19.92 -17.27 1.57
CA PRO A 334 -20.22 -17.61 0.17
C PRO A 334 -19.96 -16.46 -0.81
N ILE A 335 -20.15 -15.20 -0.39
CA ILE A 335 -19.91 -14.04 -1.25
C ILE A 335 -18.41 -13.86 -1.48
N VAL A 336 -17.59 -14.09 -0.46
CA VAL A 336 -16.12 -14.06 -0.59
C VAL A 336 -15.66 -15.21 -1.48
N ASP A 337 -16.18 -16.42 -1.30
CA ASP A 337 -15.86 -17.58 -2.13
C ASP A 337 -16.18 -17.29 -3.61
N GLN A 338 -17.35 -16.71 -3.88
CA GLN A 338 -17.74 -16.30 -5.24
C GLN A 338 -16.83 -15.20 -5.80
N THR A 339 -16.46 -14.23 -4.99
CA THR A 339 -15.56 -13.14 -5.40
C THR A 339 -14.19 -13.67 -5.80
N VAL A 340 -13.60 -14.55 -4.97
CA VAL A 340 -12.30 -15.21 -5.26
C VAL A 340 -12.38 -16.02 -6.55
N ALA A 341 -13.45 -16.80 -6.74
CA ALA A 341 -13.67 -17.59 -7.96
C ALA A 341 -13.77 -16.71 -9.22
N THR A 342 -14.46 -15.56 -9.12
CA THR A 342 -14.57 -14.60 -10.24
C THR A 342 -13.22 -14.00 -10.62
N VAL A 343 -12.42 -13.62 -9.62
CA VAL A 343 -11.06 -13.11 -9.83
C VAL A 343 -10.17 -14.19 -10.46
N ASP A 344 -10.23 -15.42 -9.96
CA ASP A 344 -9.46 -16.56 -10.50
C ASP A 344 -9.83 -16.85 -11.96
N ALA A 345 -11.11 -16.85 -12.29
CA ALA A 345 -11.60 -17.05 -13.66
C ALA A 345 -11.04 -15.98 -14.61
N ARG A 346 -11.07 -14.69 -14.18
CA ARG A 346 -10.52 -13.59 -14.99
C ARG A 346 -9.02 -13.70 -15.18
N LEU A 347 -8.26 -14.04 -14.12
CA LEU A 347 -6.83 -14.28 -14.23
C LEU A 347 -6.50 -15.44 -15.18
N ALA A 348 -7.29 -16.52 -15.15
CA ALA A 348 -7.11 -17.65 -16.06
C ALA A 348 -7.28 -17.23 -17.53
N VAL A 349 -8.28 -16.41 -17.83
CA VAL A 349 -8.49 -15.84 -19.19
C VAL A 349 -7.28 -15.00 -19.61
N ASN A 350 -6.80 -14.11 -18.75
CA ASN A 350 -5.67 -13.23 -19.07
C ASN A 350 -4.37 -14.03 -19.28
N ARG A 351 -4.11 -15.04 -18.45
CA ARG A 351 -2.93 -15.92 -18.59
C ARG A 351 -2.94 -16.72 -19.88
N LYS A 352 -4.14 -17.21 -20.27
CA LYS A 352 -4.32 -17.92 -21.56
C LYS A 352 -4.07 -16.98 -22.74
N ALA A 353 -4.56 -15.75 -22.68
CA ALA A 353 -4.35 -14.76 -23.73
C ALA A 353 -2.88 -14.31 -23.85
N ALA A 354 -2.15 -14.23 -22.73
CA ALA A 354 -0.72 -13.87 -22.72
C ALA A 354 0.21 -15.01 -23.19
N ALA A 355 -0.27 -16.26 -23.17
CA ALA A 355 0.47 -17.44 -23.65
C ALA A 355 0.20 -17.79 -25.11
N ALA A 356 -0.81 -17.17 -25.74
CA ALA A 356 -1.18 -17.31 -27.16
C ALA A 356 -0.48 -16.29 -28.03
#